data_ac8ac4992b7f89de6c8f8c6778973d44
#
_entry.id   ac8ac4992b7f89de6c8f8c6778973d44
#
_cell.length_a   1.000
_cell.length_b   1.000
_cell.length_c   1.000
_cell.angle_alpha   90.00
_cell.angle_beta   90.00
_cell.angle_gamma   90.00
#
_symmetry.space_group_name_H-M   'P 1'
#
loop_
_entity.id
_entity.type
_entity.pdbx_description
1 polymer ?
#
loop_
_entity_poly.entity_id
_entity_poly.type
_entity_poly.pdbx_seq_one_letter_code
_entity_poly.pdbx_strand_id
1 'polypeptide(L)'
;MKILIGGSPCTHWSIAQTKNRETEASGIGWELFLNYRIARDKYHPDYFLYENNKSMSPAIRAQITAKLGVEPVLINSALVSAQNRQRLYWVGKREPDGTYSQVRVEQPEDRGILLRGILESGVCWREKGYALTASNHSATVEDMIARRQRNGAAEPIRIGTIENDAKKQDFDSQQYRVYSPDGKSVTLCGQGGGVGAKTELYAVPVPVNETVEGKAQCLRATYYKDGIRNMVGNTVDRKTRVAMPVGMAAGPKSILVVTDAGKSVPVYEVRNGKIAIKGKEYPIKLTDGFYIIRKLTVTECKRLQTVPDTYTFPVSDTQAYKMLGNGWTVDVIAHIMSHFTGLMEQPVEVLSMYDGMSCGHIALDKLGVDVTAYYATEIDKYAIQTTQHNFPETIQLGDAFQVREEGWTL
;
A
#
# COMPACT_ATOMS: atom_id res chain seq x y z
N MET A 1 23.16 -24.67 -4.91
CA MET A 1 22.56 -24.51 -3.57
C MET A 1 21.05 -24.69 -3.68
N LYS A 2 20.45 -25.46 -2.78
CA LYS A 2 18.99 -25.61 -2.70
C LYS A 2 18.39 -24.73 -1.60
N ILE A 3 17.34 -23.99 -1.93
CA ILE A 3 16.66 -23.10 -0.98
C ILE A 3 15.17 -23.41 -0.95
N LEU A 4 14.60 -23.54 0.26
CA LEU A 4 13.16 -23.62 0.47
C LEU A 4 12.68 -22.33 1.11
N ILE A 5 11.75 -21.67 0.47
CA ILE A 5 11.07 -20.49 1.04
C ILE A 5 9.57 -20.73 1.10
N GLY A 6 8.88 -20.08 2.02
CA GLY A 6 7.43 -20.16 2.07
C GLY A 6 6.81 -19.53 3.31
N GLY A 7 5.51 -19.34 3.23
CA GLY A 7 4.70 -18.85 4.34
C GLY A 7 3.27 -19.33 4.16
N SER A 8 2.81 -20.28 4.98
CA SER A 8 1.43 -20.74 4.87
C SER A 8 0.44 -19.59 5.09
N PRO A 9 -0.72 -19.59 4.41
CA PRO A 9 -1.72 -18.55 4.55
C PRO A 9 -2.05 -18.24 6.02
N CYS A 10 -1.81 -16.99 6.43
CA CYS A 10 -1.96 -16.57 7.82
C CYS A 10 -3.43 -16.29 8.24
N THR A 11 -4.39 -16.46 7.32
CA THR A 11 -5.80 -16.15 7.54
C THR A 11 -6.41 -16.88 8.74
N HIS A 12 -5.97 -18.10 9.00
CA HIS A 12 -6.47 -18.92 10.11
C HIS A 12 -5.91 -18.51 11.48
N TRP A 13 -4.74 -17.86 11.53
CA TRP A 13 -4.02 -17.53 12.77
C TRP A 13 -4.02 -16.03 13.11
N SER A 14 -4.42 -15.19 12.18
CA SER A 14 -4.41 -13.75 12.36
C SER A 14 -5.49 -13.26 13.34
N ILE A 15 -5.17 -12.28 14.19
CA ILE A 15 -6.16 -11.57 15.02
C ILE A 15 -7.19 -10.79 14.16
N ALA A 16 -6.93 -10.56 12.88
CA ALA A 16 -7.92 -9.98 11.98
C ALA A 16 -9.06 -10.96 11.66
N GLN A 17 -8.88 -12.26 11.91
CA GLN A 17 -9.93 -13.27 11.83
C GLN A 17 -10.74 -13.25 13.11
N THR A 18 -11.96 -12.74 13.06
CA THR A 18 -12.86 -12.63 14.22
C THR A 18 -13.70 -13.90 14.45
N LYS A 19 -13.84 -14.74 13.42
CA LYS A 19 -14.58 -16.00 13.46
C LYS A 19 -13.64 -17.14 13.04
N ASN A 20 -13.72 -18.27 13.73
CA ASN A 20 -12.93 -19.47 13.42
C ASN A 20 -11.41 -19.29 13.44
N ARG A 21 -10.90 -18.39 14.29
CA ARG A 21 -9.45 -18.24 14.49
C ARG A 21 -8.91 -19.47 15.20
N GLU A 22 -7.94 -20.13 14.58
CA GLU A 22 -7.23 -21.26 15.20
C GLU A 22 -6.22 -20.72 16.23
N THR A 23 -6.21 -21.31 17.43
CA THR A 23 -5.29 -20.95 18.53
C THR A 23 -4.38 -22.11 18.93
N GLU A 24 -4.65 -23.30 18.41
CA GLU A 24 -3.89 -24.53 18.63
C GLU A 24 -3.32 -25.07 17.32
N ALA A 25 -2.34 -25.97 17.43
CA ALA A 25 -1.69 -26.62 16.29
C ALA A 25 -2.61 -27.70 15.67
N SER A 26 -3.74 -27.27 15.15
CA SER A 26 -4.77 -28.10 14.54
C SER A 26 -5.49 -27.30 13.45
N GLY A 27 -6.34 -27.96 12.66
CA GLY A 27 -7.10 -27.33 11.58
C GLY A 27 -6.30 -27.10 10.30
N ILE A 28 -6.94 -26.41 9.34
CA ILE A 28 -6.39 -26.27 7.99
C ILE A 28 -5.09 -25.42 7.97
N GLY A 29 -5.00 -24.39 8.82
CA GLY A 29 -3.78 -23.57 8.91
C GLY A 29 -2.57 -24.41 9.33
N TRP A 30 -2.78 -25.35 10.26
CA TRP A 30 -1.75 -26.29 10.70
C TRP A 30 -1.36 -27.29 9.61
N GLU A 31 -2.33 -27.83 8.87
CA GLU A 31 -2.10 -28.73 7.75
C GLU A 31 -1.26 -28.06 6.64
N LEU A 32 -1.54 -26.79 6.36
CA LEU A 32 -0.75 -26.02 5.41
C LEU A 32 0.70 -25.80 5.89
N PHE A 33 0.92 -25.59 7.19
CA PHE A 33 2.27 -25.57 7.74
C PHE A 33 2.96 -26.93 7.63
N LEU A 34 2.24 -28.02 7.90
CA LEU A 34 2.81 -29.38 7.79
C LEU A 34 3.25 -29.70 6.35
N ASN A 35 2.54 -29.20 5.32
CA ASN A 35 2.99 -29.35 3.93
C ASN A 35 4.36 -28.70 3.70
N TYR A 36 4.59 -27.50 4.24
CA TYR A 36 5.90 -26.84 4.18
C TYR A 36 6.98 -27.69 4.87
N ARG A 37 6.70 -28.23 6.05
CA ARG A 37 7.63 -29.09 6.77
C ARG A 37 7.93 -30.37 5.97
N ILE A 38 6.91 -31.02 5.39
CA ILE A 38 7.09 -32.23 4.54
C ILE A 38 7.95 -31.89 3.31
N ALA A 39 7.69 -30.75 2.66
CA ALA A 39 8.51 -30.29 1.53
C ALA A 39 9.97 -30.11 1.95
N ARG A 40 10.24 -29.50 3.12
CA ARG A 40 11.60 -29.38 3.65
C ARG A 40 12.28 -30.75 3.82
N ASP A 41 11.57 -31.70 4.41
CA ASP A 41 12.09 -33.01 4.73
C ASP A 41 12.32 -33.89 3.46
N LYS A 42 11.61 -33.61 2.35
CA LYS A 42 11.78 -34.29 1.05
C LYS A 42 12.79 -33.60 0.12
N TYR A 43 12.76 -32.26 0.08
CA TYR A 43 13.60 -31.46 -0.81
C TYR A 43 15.05 -31.32 -0.29
N HIS A 44 15.24 -31.47 1.03
CA HIS A 44 16.54 -31.36 1.72
C HIS A 44 17.29 -30.06 1.37
N PRO A 45 16.68 -28.85 1.53
CA PRO A 45 17.32 -27.60 1.17
C PRO A 45 18.54 -27.32 2.04
N ASP A 46 19.55 -26.63 1.47
CA ASP A 46 20.72 -26.15 2.21
C ASP A 46 20.30 -25.03 3.19
N TYR A 47 19.32 -24.21 2.77
CA TYR A 47 18.70 -23.17 3.61
C TYR A 47 17.19 -23.21 3.48
N PHE A 48 16.51 -22.91 4.58
CA PHE A 48 15.07 -22.67 4.53
C PHE A 48 14.69 -21.36 5.21
N LEU A 49 13.60 -20.73 4.71
CA LEU A 49 12.94 -19.57 5.28
C LEU A 49 11.43 -19.84 5.34
N TYR A 50 10.87 -19.82 6.56
CA TYR A 50 9.42 -19.88 6.79
C TYR A 50 8.94 -18.59 7.43
N GLU A 51 7.91 -17.96 6.85
CA GLU A 51 7.32 -16.71 7.34
C GLU A 51 5.91 -16.93 7.87
N ASN A 52 5.55 -16.20 8.94
CA ASN A 52 4.16 -16.05 9.32
C ASN A 52 3.92 -14.79 10.16
N ASN A 53 2.64 -14.46 10.44
CA ASN A 53 2.28 -13.26 11.18
C ASN A 53 2.66 -13.37 12.68
N LYS A 54 3.04 -12.21 13.27
CA LYS A 54 3.35 -12.12 14.70
C LYS A 54 2.16 -12.45 15.61
N SER A 55 0.93 -12.26 15.13
CA SER A 55 -0.27 -12.35 15.96
C SER A 55 -0.80 -13.77 16.17
N MET A 56 -0.12 -14.81 15.63
CA MET A 56 -0.47 -16.20 15.92
C MET A 56 -0.40 -16.48 17.44
N SER A 57 -1.11 -17.52 17.89
CA SER A 57 -1.07 -17.89 19.30
C SER A 57 0.33 -18.37 19.73
N PRO A 58 0.72 -18.16 21.00
CA PRO A 58 1.99 -18.69 21.50
C PRO A 58 2.12 -20.23 21.35
N ALA A 59 1.00 -20.97 21.47
CA ALA A 59 0.97 -22.40 21.32
C ALA A 59 1.35 -22.85 19.90
N ILE A 60 0.75 -22.22 18.87
CA ILE A 60 1.11 -22.48 17.45
C ILE A 60 2.56 -22.12 17.19
N ARG A 61 3.02 -20.94 17.65
CA ARG A 61 4.42 -20.50 17.48
C ARG A 61 5.40 -21.52 18.07
N ALA A 62 5.15 -22.00 19.30
CA ALA A 62 6.01 -22.99 19.95
C ALA A 62 6.05 -24.31 19.18
N GLN A 63 4.93 -24.78 18.63
CA GLN A 63 4.86 -26.00 17.83
C GLN A 63 5.59 -25.85 16.49
N ILE A 64 5.48 -24.69 15.80
CA ILE A 64 6.25 -24.41 14.57
C ILE A 64 7.74 -24.44 14.89
N THR A 65 8.16 -23.74 15.95
CA THR A 65 9.56 -23.73 16.42
C THR A 65 10.09 -25.14 16.67
N ALA A 66 9.33 -25.93 17.41
CA ALA A 66 9.71 -27.34 17.69
C ALA A 66 9.83 -28.20 16.41
N LYS A 67 8.93 -27.98 15.44
CA LYS A 67 8.95 -28.73 14.16
C LYS A 67 10.03 -28.27 13.20
N LEU A 68 10.41 -27.00 13.21
CA LEU A 68 11.47 -26.45 12.36
C LEU A 68 12.85 -26.56 12.99
N GLY A 69 12.95 -26.68 14.32
CA GLY A 69 14.20 -26.82 15.05
C GLY A 69 14.99 -25.53 15.24
N VAL A 70 14.40 -24.37 14.89
CA VAL A 70 15.03 -23.05 14.99
C VAL A 70 14.06 -22.02 15.54
N GLU A 71 14.55 -21.02 16.27
CA GLU A 71 13.74 -19.94 16.80
C GLU A 71 13.41 -18.88 15.74
N PRO A 72 12.23 -18.23 15.78
CA PRO A 72 11.90 -17.17 14.83
C PRO A 72 12.56 -15.84 15.21
N VAL A 73 13.03 -15.12 14.21
CA VAL A 73 13.35 -13.70 14.33
C VAL A 73 12.13 -12.85 14.00
N LEU A 74 11.85 -11.85 14.84
CA LEU A 74 10.80 -10.86 14.59
C LEU A 74 11.41 -9.68 13.83
N ILE A 75 10.92 -9.40 12.62
CA ILE A 75 11.33 -8.22 11.86
C ILE A 75 10.10 -7.33 11.58
N ASN A 76 10.28 -6.01 11.74
CA ASN A 76 9.30 -5.03 11.33
C ASN A 76 9.72 -4.42 9.98
N SER A 77 8.89 -4.57 8.97
CA SER A 77 9.13 -3.96 7.66
C SER A 77 9.32 -2.44 7.71
N ALA A 78 8.91 -1.76 8.80
CA ALA A 78 9.13 -0.32 8.98
C ALA A 78 10.61 0.08 8.90
N LEU A 79 11.54 -0.83 9.12
CA LEU A 79 12.98 -0.58 8.99
C LEU A 79 13.40 -0.38 7.51
N VAL A 80 12.76 -1.06 6.58
CA VAL A 80 13.11 -1.04 5.15
C VAL A 80 12.00 -0.51 4.23
N SER A 81 10.86 -0.11 4.81
CA SER A 81 9.66 0.30 4.08
C SER A 81 8.88 1.37 4.86
N ALA A 82 7.91 1.99 4.19
CA ALA A 82 7.01 2.96 4.80
C ALA A 82 5.83 2.33 5.58
N GLN A 83 5.84 1.02 5.88
CA GLN A 83 4.76 0.35 6.60
C GLN A 83 5.19 -0.35 7.88
N ASN A 84 4.35 -0.31 8.92
CA ASN A 84 4.47 -1.14 10.10
C ASN A 84 3.88 -2.53 9.82
N ARG A 85 4.74 -3.52 9.54
CA ARG A 85 4.37 -4.90 9.26
C ARG A 85 5.30 -5.83 9.99
N GLN A 86 4.88 -6.34 11.14
CA GLN A 86 5.65 -7.24 11.98
C GLN A 86 5.39 -8.70 11.59
N ARG A 87 6.45 -9.44 11.30
CA ARG A 87 6.41 -10.85 10.90
C ARG A 87 7.46 -11.67 11.64
N LEU A 88 7.19 -12.96 11.77
CA LEU A 88 8.10 -13.95 12.34
C LEU A 88 8.72 -14.73 11.18
N TYR A 89 10.03 -14.93 11.25
CA TYR A 89 10.80 -15.66 10.25
C TYR A 89 11.63 -16.73 10.92
N TRP A 90 11.39 -17.99 10.58
CA TRP A 90 12.22 -19.14 10.97
C TRP A 90 13.23 -19.39 9.86
N VAL A 91 14.50 -19.31 10.18
CA VAL A 91 15.59 -19.38 9.19
C VAL A 91 16.61 -20.42 9.63
N GLY A 92 16.79 -21.47 8.84
CA GLY A 92 17.69 -22.56 9.16
C GLY A 92 18.64 -22.90 8.02
N LYS A 93 19.83 -23.37 8.41
CA LYS A 93 20.87 -23.93 7.56
C LYS A 93 21.01 -25.42 7.82
N ARG A 94 21.09 -26.20 6.76
CA ARG A 94 21.31 -27.64 6.87
C ARG A 94 22.74 -27.96 7.30
N GLU A 95 22.86 -28.82 8.31
CA GLU A 95 24.13 -29.34 8.80
C GLU A 95 24.51 -30.66 8.10
N PRO A 96 25.80 -31.09 8.17
CA PRO A 96 26.25 -32.32 7.54
C PRO A 96 25.51 -33.59 8.01
N ASP A 97 24.98 -33.59 9.22
CA ASP A 97 24.19 -34.71 9.79
C ASP A 97 22.72 -34.69 9.33
N GLY A 98 22.36 -33.72 8.51
CA GLY A 98 20.99 -33.55 8.01
C GLY A 98 20.05 -32.78 8.91
N THR A 99 20.49 -32.38 10.10
CA THR A 99 19.73 -31.46 10.98
C THR A 99 19.78 -30.01 10.47
N TYR A 100 19.01 -29.11 11.11
CA TYR A 100 19.04 -27.70 10.77
C TYR A 100 19.46 -26.88 11.98
N SER A 101 20.44 -26.01 11.78
CA SER A 101 20.88 -25.03 12.75
C SER A 101 20.30 -23.64 12.46
N GLN A 102 20.25 -22.80 13.49
CA GLN A 102 19.75 -21.43 13.41
C GLN A 102 20.67 -20.55 12.55
N VAL A 103 20.13 -19.91 11.51
CA VAL A 103 20.81 -18.81 10.86
C VAL A 103 20.58 -17.54 11.70
N ARG A 104 21.66 -16.91 12.15
CA ARG A 104 21.58 -15.63 12.86
C ARG A 104 21.31 -14.52 11.85
N VAL A 105 20.09 -13.97 11.90
CA VAL A 105 19.68 -12.83 11.09
C VAL A 105 19.62 -11.61 11.98
N GLU A 106 20.43 -10.59 11.66
CA GLU A 106 20.42 -9.31 12.35
C GLU A 106 19.22 -8.46 11.89
N GLN A 107 18.84 -7.46 12.71
CA GLN A 107 17.79 -6.52 12.29
C GLN A 107 18.31 -5.67 11.13
N PRO A 108 17.50 -5.45 10.06
CA PRO A 108 17.90 -4.53 9.02
C PRO A 108 18.06 -3.10 9.57
N GLU A 109 18.96 -2.34 8.98
CA GLU A 109 19.11 -0.93 9.27
C GLU A 109 17.85 -0.13 8.94
N ASP A 110 17.48 0.84 9.79
CA ASP A 110 16.36 1.73 9.51
C ASP A 110 16.71 2.72 8.40
N ARG A 111 16.13 2.53 7.24
CA ARG A 111 16.30 3.40 6.07
C ARG A 111 15.52 4.71 6.15
N GLY A 112 14.76 4.96 7.20
CA GLY A 112 13.98 6.18 7.40
C GLY A 112 12.87 6.42 6.37
N ILE A 113 12.41 5.40 5.63
CA ILE A 113 11.42 5.55 4.55
C ILE A 113 10.07 5.90 5.16
N LEU A 114 9.52 7.06 4.79
CA LEU A 114 8.25 7.57 5.27
C LEU A 114 7.15 7.39 4.22
N LEU A 115 5.89 7.35 4.67
CA LEU A 115 4.73 7.17 3.80
C LEU A 115 4.64 8.26 2.71
N ARG A 116 4.99 9.50 3.05
CA ARG A 116 5.02 10.62 2.09
C ARG A 116 5.99 10.38 0.91
N GLY A 117 7.06 9.62 1.13
CA GLY A 117 8.09 9.35 0.11
C GLY A 117 7.67 8.30 -0.93
N ILE A 118 6.59 7.57 -0.70
CA ILE A 118 6.11 6.55 -1.63
C ILE A 118 4.88 6.98 -2.43
N LEU A 119 4.26 8.13 -2.09
CA LEU A 119 3.07 8.61 -2.78
C LEU A 119 3.39 9.07 -4.21
N GLU A 120 2.49 8.80 -5.14
CA GLU A 120 2.51 9.34 -6.50
C GLU A 120 2.00 10.79 -6.51
N SER A 121 1.05 11.11 -5.64
CA SER A 121 0.48 12.45 -5.47
C SER A 121 -0.16 12.63 -4.10
N GLY A 122 -0.47 13.88 -3.72
CA GLY A 122 -1.13 14.21 -2.49
C GLY A 122 -0.22 14.20 -1.27
N VAL A 123 -0.83 14.20 -0.10
CA VAL A 123 -0.16 14.24 1.21
C VAL A 123 -0.69 13.13 2.11
N CYS A 124 0.09 12.77 3.11
CA CYS A 124 -0.33 11.78 4.10
C CYS A 124 -0.38 12.39 5.51
N TRP A 125 -1.27 11.85 6.33
CA TRP A 125 -1.44 12.26 7.74
C TRP A 125 -0.71 11.36 8.73
N ARG A 126 0.17 10.47 8.23
CA ARG A 126 1.00 9.55 9.01
C ARG A 126 2.40 9.45 8.44
N GLU A 127 3.35 9.16 9.28
CA GLU A 127 4.74 8.91 8.87
C GLU A 127 4.93 7.51 8.29
N LYS A 128 4.36 6.51 8.96
CA LYS A 128 4.38 5.10 8.51
C LYS A 128 2.95 4.59 8.30
N GLY A 129 2.76 3.81 7.27
CA GLY A 129 1.50 3.14 6.98
C GLY A 129 1.24 1.94 7.88
N TYR A 130 0.00 1.48 7.91
CA TYR A 130 -0.35 0.17 8.45
C TYR A 130 0.08 -0.93 7.48
N ALA A 131 0.23 -2.16 7.98
CA ALA A 131 0.45 -3.32 7.15
C ALA A 131 -0.66 -3.44 6.08
N LEU A 132 -0.25 -3.64 4.83
CA LEU A 132 -1.20 -3.91 3.76
C LEU A 132 -1.94 -5.22 4.04
N THR A 133 -3.21 -5.23 3.68
CA THR A 133 -4.07 -6.40 3.77
C THR A 133 -4.70 -6.70 2.42
N ALA A 134 -5.07 -7.94 2.18
CA ALA A 134 -5.71 -8.37 0.94
C ALA A 134 -7.00 -7.59 0.61
N SER A 135 -7.69 -7.04 1.62
CA SER A 135 -8.90 -6.25 1.48
C SER A 135 -8.65 -4.74 1.28
N ASN A 136 -7.42 -4.31 0.99
CA ASN A 136 -7.12 -2.88 0.78
C ASN A 136 -7.87 -2.26 -0.42
N HIS A 137 -8.26 -3.09 -1.39
CA HIS A 137 -9.06 -2.66 -2.55
C HIS A 137 -10.41 -2.04 -2.17
N SER A 138 -11.01 -2.48 -1.06
CA SER A 138 -12.31 -2.00 -0.55
C SER A 138 -12.19 -0.96 0.56
N ALA A 139 -11.00 -0.37 0.76
CA ALA A 139 -10.77 0.62 1.80
C ALA A 139 -11.68 1.85 1.63
N THR A 140 -12.42 2.20 2.69
CA THR A 140 -13.26 3.39 2.79
C THR A 140 -12.56 4.49 3.57
N VAL A 141 -13.04 5.72 3.44
CA VAL A 141 -12.53 6.85 4.25
C VAL A 141 -12.70 6.59 5.75
N GLU A 142 -13.79 5.92 6.13
CA GLU A 142 -14.03 5.51 7.51
C GLU A 142 -12.95 4.53 8.00
N ASP A 143 -12.57 3.54 7.18
CA ASP A 143 -11.51 2.58 7.52
C ASP A 143 -10.15 3.26 7.68
N MET A 144 -9.85 4.25 6.82
CA MET A 144 -8.58 4.96 6.81
C MET A 144 -8.43 5.91 8.00
N ILE A 145 -9.48 6.64 8.35
CA ILE A 145 -9.44 7.73 9.34
C ILE A 145 -10.03 7.28 10.68
N ALA A 146 -11.28 6.85 10.70
CA ALA A 146 -12.00 6.55 11.93
C ALA A 146 -11.54 5.24 12.57
N ARG A 147 -11.48 4.17 11.80
CA ARG A 147 -11.06 2.83 12.28
C ARG A 147 -9.56 2.64 12.33
N ARG A 148 -8.79 3.47 11.63
CA ARG A 148 -7.33 3.43 11.57
C ARG A 148 -6.77 2.06 11.12
N GLN A 149 -7.43 1.43 10.16
CA GLN A 149 -7.10 0.07 9.71
C GLN A 149 -6.52 0.02 8.30
N ARG A 150 -6.64 1.09 7.51
CA ARG A 150 -6.21 1.17 6.12
C ARG A 150 -5.36 2.40 5.87
N ASN A 151 -4.57 2.35 4.80
CA ASN A 151 -3.75 3.46 4.34
C ASN A 151 -4.51 4.30 3.32
N GLY A 152 -4.24 5.59 3.30
CA GLY A 152 -4.79 6.52 2.35
C GLY A 152 -3.91 7.74 2.18
N ALA A 153 -4.22 8.53 1.16
CA ALA A 153 -3.65 9.84 0.89
C ALA A 153 -4.74 10.89 0.78
N ALA A 154 -4.38 12.14 1.03
CA ALA A 154 -5.25 13.29 0.88
C ALA A 154 -4.78 14.13 -0.31
N GLU A 155 -5.65 14.38 -1.26
CA GLU A 155 -5.38 15.27 -2.38
C GLU A 155 -5.94 16.65 -2.05
N PRO A 156 -5.10 17.70 -1.90
CA PRO A 156 -5.55 19.06 -1.72
C PRO A 156 -6.34 19.50 -2.96
N ILE A 157 -7.47 20.13 -2.74
CA ILE A 157 -8.32 20.59 -3.84
C ILE A 157 -7.89 21.97 -4.27
N ARG A 158 -7.61 22.10 -5.55
CA ARG A 158 -7.43 23.37 -6.23
C ARG A 158 -8.79 24.02 -6.44
N ILE A 159 -8.94 25.29 -6.02
CA ILE A 159 -10.19 26.03 -6.14
C ILE A 159 -10.28 26.87 -7.43
N GLY A 160 -9.18 27.12 -8.14
CA GLY A 160 -9.22 27.86 -9.39
C GLY A 160 -7.86 28.23 -9.97
N THR A 161 -7.90 29.03 -11.03
CA THR A 161 -6.73 29.66 -11.67
C THR A 161 -7.12 31.06 -12.11
N ILE A 162 -6.23 32.03 -11.96
CA ILE A 162 -6.41 33.37 -12.51
C ILE A 162 -6.06 33.34 -14.00
N GLU A 163 -6.98 33.79 -14.85
CA GLU A 163 -6.72 33.97 -16.28
C GLU A 163 -5.73 35.11 -16.50
N ASN A 164 -4.79 34.90 -17.41
CA ASN A 164 -3.91 35.95 -17.90
C ASN A 164 -4.38 36.36 -19.30
N ASP A 165 -4.96 37.55 -19.42
CA ASP A 165 -5.50 38.13 -20.67
C ASP A 165 -4.44 38.24 -21.80
N ALA A 166 -3.13 38.18 -21.46
CA ALA A 166 -2.03 38.26 -22.43
C ALA A 166 -1.71 36.93 -23.11
N LYS A 167 -2.22 35.79 -22.59
CA LYS A 167 -1.98 34.46 -23.16
C LYS A 167 -3.29 33.69 -23.25
N LYS A 168 -3.93 33.73 -24.42
CA LYS A 168 -5.20 33.04 -24.74
C LYS A 168 -5.14 31.51 -24.75
N GLN A 169 -4.09 30.87 -24.23
CA GLN A 169 -3.96 29.41 -24.13
C GLN A 169 -4.12 28.94 -22.69
N ASP A 170 -4.64 27.73 -22.52
CA ASP A 170 -4.73 26.97 -21.27
C ASP A 170 -3.36 26.93 -20.55
N PHE A 171 -3.06 27.97 -19.76
CA PHE A 171 -1.78 28.13 -19.11
C PHE A 171 -1.89 27.64 -17.66
N ASP A 172 -1.58 26.38 -17.42
CA ASP A 172 -1.57 25.76 -16.09
C ASP A 172 -0.24 26.01 -15.35
N SER A 173 0.20 27.26 -15.32
CA SER A 173 1.40 27.63 -14.56
C SER A 173 1.09 27.72 -13.08
N GLN A 174 1.97 27.20 -12.24
CA GLN A 174 1.85 27.17 -10.77
C GLN A 174 1.56 28.58 -10.18
N GLN A 175 2.12 29.62 -10.78
CA GLN A 175 1.95 31.02 -10.34
C GLN A 175 0.51 31.58 -10.46
N TYR A 176 -0.36 30.92 -11.23
CA TYR A 176 -1.76 31.36 -11.42
C TYR A 176 -2.77 30.43 -10.75
N ARG A 177 -2.33 29.41 -10.08
CA ARG A 177 -3.20 28.48 -9.35
C ARG A 177 -3.70 29.13 -8.07
N VAL A 178 -4.98 29.00 -7.79
CA VAL A 178 -5.64 29.52 -6.57
C VAL A 178 -5.98 28.37 -5.65
N TYR A 179 -5.53 28.45 -4.42
CA TYR A 179 -5.77 27.45 -3.38
C TYR A 179 -6.65 28.01 -2.26
N SER A 180 -7.18 27.14 -1.40
CA SER A 180 -7.87 27.56 -0.19
C SER A 180 -6.89 28.31 0.73
N PRO A 181 -7.31 29.45 1.36
CA PRO A 181 -6.46 30.18 2.29
C PRO A 181 -6.13 29.37 3.54
N ASP A 182 -6.93 28.35 3.86
CA ASP A 182 -6.73 27.45 5.00
C ASP A 182 -5.80 26.27 4.66
N GLY A 183 -5.25 26.20 3.43
CA GLY A 183 -4.29 25.20 2.99
C GLY A 183 -2.85 25.70 3.05
N LYS A 184 -1.88 24.81 3.28
CA LYS A 184 -0.46 25.17 3.10
C LYS A 184 -0.14 25.40 1.64
N SER A 185 0.74 26.39 1.40
CA SER A 185 1.30 26.64 0.09
C SER A 185 2.07 25.40 -0.42
N VAL A 186 1.94 25.15 -1.72
CA VAL A 186 2.83 24.26 -2.44
C VAL A 186 4.23 24.87 -2.40
N THR A 187 5.25 24.38 -2.78
CA THR A 187 6.64 24.85 -2.61
C THR A 187 6.84 26.34 -2.93
N LEU A 188 7.39 27.11 -2.00
CA LEU A 188 7.85 28.49 -2.22
C LEU A 188 8.96 28.49 -3.29
N CYS A 189 8.70 29.13 -4.42
CA CYS A 189 9.76 29.39 -5.39
C CYS A 189 10.48 30.69 -5.05
N GLY A 190 11.81 30.72 -5.15
CA GLY A 190 12.59 31.95 -5.01
C GLY A 190 12.11 33.01 -6.02
N GLN A 191 11.79 34.22 -5.55
CA GLN A 191 11.14 35.36 -6.21
C GLN A 191 9.60 35.42 -5.98
N GLY A 192 9.12 35.08 -4.78
CA GLY A 192 7.71 35.24 -4.38
C GLY A 192 7.36 36.71 -4.05
N GLY A 193 6.25 37.20 -4.59
CA GLY A 193 5.62 38.47 -4.27
C GLY A 193 4.84 39.09 -5.43
N GLY A 194 3.55 39.42 -5.23
CA GLY A 194 2.69 40.13 -6.17
C GLY A 194 2.11 39.29 -7.32
N VAL A 195 1.20 39.93 -8.10
CA VAL A 195 0.62 39.32 -9.31
C VAL A 195 1.74 39.21 -10.37
N GLY A 196 2.22 38.00 -10.59
CA GLY A 196 3.38 37.72 -11.43
C GLY A 196 4.54 37.06 -10.69
N ALA A 197 4.42 36.93 -9.38
CA ALA A 197 5.33 36.13 -8.57
C ALA A 197 5.05 34.64 -8.75
N LYS A 198 6.10 33.81 -8.72
CA LYS A 198 6.01 32.37 -8.88
C LYS A 198 5.49 31.62 -7.63
N THR A 199 4.75 32.36 -6.77
CA THR A 199 4.13 31.86 -5.56
C THR A 199 2.61 31.96 -5.66
N GLU A 200 1.94 31.07 -5.03
CA GLU A 200 0.53 30.79 -5.05
C GLU A 200 -0.37 31.95 -4.65
N LEU A 201 -1.57 31.95 -5.21
CA LEU A 201 -2.66 32.84 -4.86
C LEU A 201 -3.66 32.09 -3.99
N TYR A 202 -4.15 32.77 -2.96
CA TYR A 202 -5.19 32.25 -2.06
C TYR A 202 -6.50 32.97 -2.30
N ALA A 203 -7.61 32.21 -2.41
CA ALA A 203 -8.94 32.79 -2.42
C ALA A 203 -9.35 33.11 -0.98
N VAL A 204 -9.31 34.37 -0.60
CA VAL A 204 -9.96 34.85 0.61
C VAL A 204 -11.46 35.02 0.32
N PRO A 205 -12.37 34.37 1.09
CA PRO A 205 -13.79 34.59 0.91
C PRO A 205 -14.11 36.08 1.23
N VAL A 206 -14.35 36.87 0.19
CA VAL A 206 -14.97 38.19 0.36
C VAL A 206 -16.46 37.93 0.33
N PRO A 207 -17.24 38.44 1.30
CA PRO A 207 -18.70 38.37 1.22
C PRO A 207 -19.12 39.12 -0.04
N VAL A 208 -19.47 38.37 -1.07
CA VAL A 208 -19.99 38.93 -2.31
C VAL A 208 -21.49 38.85 -2.21
N ASN A 209 -22.10 40.02 -2.28
CA ASN A 209 -23.53 40.33 -2.33
C ASN A 209 -24.44 39.10 -2.38
N GLU A 210 -25.19 38.91 -1.30
CA GLU A 210 -26.29 37.96 -1.25
C GLU A 210 -27.17 38.18 -2.48
N THR A 211 -27.35 37.10 -3.27
CA THR A 211 -28.47 37.11 -4.20
C THR A 211 -29.75 37.24 -3.37
N VAL A 212 -30.74 37.96 -3.88
CA VAL A 212 -32.01 38.31 -3.21
C VAL A 212 -32.75 37.12 -2.55
N GLU A 213 -32.25 35.90 -2.74
CA GLU A 213 -32.78 34.63 -2.22
C GLU A 213 -31.79 33.80 -1.38
N GLY A 214 -30.59 34.31 -1.04
CA GLY A 214 -29.64 33.61 -0.18
C GLY A 214 -29.09 32.28 -0.75
N LYS A 215 -29.19 32.05 -2.06
CA LYS A 215 -28.72 30.83 -2.72
C LYS A 215 -27.47 31.10 -3.55
N ALA A 216 -26.37 30.44 -3.21
CA ALA A 216 -25.19 30.43 -4.07
C ALA A 216 -25.42 29.60 -5.36
N GLN A 217 -24.88 30.08 -6.47
CA GLN A 217 -24.91 29.32 -7.72
C GLN A 217 -23.99 28.11 -7.65
N CYS A 218 -24.43 26.99 -8.22
CA CYS A 218 -23.67 25.77 -8.34
C CYS A 218 -22.35 25.97 -9.12
N LEU A 219 -21.18 25.60 -8.63
CA LEU A 219 -19.91 25.64 -9.33
C LEU A 219 -19.70 24.37 -10.19
N ARG A 220 -19.13 24.50 -11.39
CA ARG A 220 -18.98 23.38 -12.35
C ARG A 220 -17.61 22.68 -12.20
N ALA A 221 -17.46 21.45 -12.73
CA ALA A 221 -16.19 20.69 -12.72
C ALA A 221 -15.09 21.33 -13.60
N THR A 222 -15.38 22.31 -14.47
CA THR A 222 -14.39 23.14 -15.18
C THR A 222 -14.13 24.47 -14.50
N TYR A 223 -14.52 24.63 -13.24
CA TYR A 223 -14.30 25.83 -12.46
C TYR A 223 -12.82 26.28 -12.44
N TYR A 224 -11.88 25.32 -12.50
CA TYR A 224 -10.45 25.63 -12.68
C TYR A 224 -10.10 26.29 -14.00
N LYS A 225 -11.03 26.29 -14.98
CA LYS A 225 -10.92 27.00 -16.27
C LYS A 225 -11.67 28.32 -16.28
N ASP A 226 -12.49 28.58 -15.25
CA ASP A 226 -13.27 29.79 -15.15
C ASP A 226 -12.43 30.87 -14.44
N GLY A 227 -12.25 32.02 -15.04
CA GLY A 227 -11.51 33.14 -14.45
C GLY A 227 -12.27 33.81 -13.30
N ILE A 228 -11.59 34.68 -12.55
CA ILE A 228 -12.16 35.42 -11.38
C ILE A 228 -13.49 36.15 -11.74
N ARG A 229 -13.67 36.57 -12.96
CA ARG A 229 -14.93 37.16 -13.42
C ARG A 229 -16.13 36.25 -13.24
N ASN A 230 -15.94 34.96 -13.42
CA ASN A 230 -17.00 33.96 -13.29
C ASN A 230 -17.26 33.58 -11.82
N MET A 231 -16.31 33.88 -10.93
CA MET A 231 -16.47 33.75 -9.49
C MET A 231 -17.26 34.90 -8.85
N VAL A 232 -17.14 36.13 -9.37
CA VAL A 232 -17.49 37.36 -8.65
C VAL A 232 -18.60 38.16 -9.34
N GLY A 233 -19.44 37.59 -10.18
CA GLY A 233 -20.60 38.36 -10.60
C GLY A 233 -21.00 38.32 -12.05
N ASN A 234 -20.70 37.29 -12.79
CA ASN A 234 -21.26 37.17 -14.12
C ASN A 234 -22.45 36.20 -14.13
N THR A 235 -23.63 36.78 -14.29
CA THR A 235 -24.94 36.09 -14.31
C THR A 235 -25.23 35.41 -15.64
N VAL A 236 -24.37 35.50 -16.66
CA VAL A 236 -24.71 35.14 -18.05
C VAL A 236 -24.20 33.77 -18.47
N ASP A 237 -23.17 33.21 -17.82
CA ASP A 237 -22.65 31.92 -18.24
C ASP A 237 -23.12 30.79 -17.31
N ARG A 238 -24.04 29.95 -17.83
CA ARG A 238 -24.70 28.84 -17.13
C ARG A 238 -23.80 27.58 -16.91
N LYS A 239 -22.51 27.76 -16.87
CA LYS A 239 -21.56 26.64 -16.69
C LYS A 239 -21.06 26.58 -15.25
N THR A 240 -21.80 26.00 -14.36
CA THR A 240 -21.54 25.95 -12.92
C THR A 240 -21.04 24.60 -12.45
N ARG A 241 -20.15 24.51 -11.43
CA ARG A 241 -19.50 23.23 -11.18
C ARG A 241 -19.06 22.82 -9.79
N VAL A 242 -19.25 23.58 -8.77
CA VAL A 242 -19.10 23.11 -7.38
C VAL A 242 -20.14 23.84 -6.55
N ALA A 243 -20.93 23.10 -5.79
CA ALA A 243 -21.77 23.71 -4.77
C ALA A 243 -20.89 23.97 -3.54
N MET A 244 -20.52 25.23 -3.31
CA MET A 244 -20.05 25.65 -2.00
C MET A 244 -21.25 26.08 -1.18
N PRO A 245 -21.47 25.52 0.02
CA PRO A 245 -22.49 26.08 0.91
C PRO A 245 -21.94 27.37 1.50
N VAL A 246 -22.41 28.51 1.02
CA VAL A 246 -22.25 29.77 1.72
C VAL A 246 -23.52 29.95 2.53
N GLY A 247 -23.39 29.96 3.85
CA GLY A 247 -24.51 30.21 4.75
C GLY A 247 -24.91 29.01 5.60
N MET A 248 -24.63 29.14 6.85
CA MET A 248 -25.00 28.21 7.89
C MET A 248 -26.49 28.06 8.05
N ALA A 249 -27.01 26.87 7.85
CA ALA A 249 -28.01 26.24 8.71
C ALA A 249 -28.23 24.79 8.25
N ALA A 250 -28.08 23.87 9.19
CA ALA A 250 -28.45 22.46 9.12
C ALA A 250 -27.53 21.51 8.38
N GLY A 251 -26.68 20.82 9.13
CA GLY A 251 -26.13 19.49 8.87
C GLY A 251 -25.04 19.41 7.77
N PRO A 252 -24.07 18.50 7.91
CA PRO A 252 -22.97 18.38 6.94
C PRO A 252 -23.52 17.80 5.62
N LYS A 253 -23.85 18.65 4.67
CA LYS A 253 -24.02 18.22 3.28
C LYS A 253 -22.64 17.94 2.71
N SER A 254 -22.39 16.71 2.31
CA SER A 254 -21.15 16.31 1.66
C SER A 254 -20.94 17.14 0.40
N ILE A 255 -19.81 17.86 0.32
CA ILE A 255 -19.38 18.50 -0.91
C ILE A 255 -18.91 17.37 -1.84
N LEU A 256 -19.39 17.37 -3.08
CA LEU A 256 -18.98 16.41 -4.10
C LEU A 256 -18.24 17.14 -5.22
N VAL A 257 -17.11 16.63 -5.62
CA VAL A 257 -16.39 17.05 -6.82
C VAL A 257 -16.58 15.99 -7.90
N VAL A 258 -16.89 16.43 -9.11
CA VAL A 258 -16.95 15.55 -10.28
C VAL A 258 -15.54 15.50 -10.89
N THR A 259 -14.93 14.34 -10.91
CA THR A 259 -13.62 14.12 -11.53
C THR A 259 -13.71 14.19 -13.06
N ASP A 260 -12.57 14.30 -13.75
CA ASP A 260 -12.51 14.28 -15.23
C ASP A 260 -13.13 13.00 -15.84
N ALA A 261 -13.16 11.91 -15.07
CA ALA A 261 -13.86 10.67 -15.45
C ALA A 261 -15.37 10.70 -15.17
N GLY A 262 -15.95 11.85 -14.80
CA GLY A 262 -17.38 12.01 -14.52
C GLY A 262 -17.85 11.38 -13.20
N LYS A 263 -16.96 10.93 -12.33
CA LYS A 263 -17.30 10.35 -11.03
C LYS A 263 -17.40 11.44 -9.95
N SER A 264 -18.48 11.42 -9.19
CA SER A 264 -18.62 12.26 -7.99
C SER A 264 -17.81 11.67 -6.84
N VAL A 265 -16.87 12.44 -6.31
CA VAL A 265 -16.07 12.07 -5.13
C VAL A 265 -16.35 13.04 -3.97
N PRO A 266 -16.49 12.53 -2.74
CA PRO A 266 -16.70 13.36 -1.57
C PRO A 266 -15.45 14.17 -1.24
N VAL A 267 -15.69 15.44 -0.90
CA VAL A 267 -14.68 16.36 -0.39
C VAL A 267 -14.83 16.45 1.12
N TYR A 268 -13.75 16.45 1.82
CA TYR A 268 -13.68 16.54 3.27
C TYR A 268 -12.97 17.82 3.69
N GLU A 269 -13.59 18.59 4.60
CA GLU A 269 -12.96 19.73 5.24
C GLU A 269 -12.12 19.26 6.44
N VAL A 270 -10.88 19.72 6.50
CA VAL A 270 -10.05 19.66 7.71
C VAL A 270 -10.06 21.04 8.34
N ARG A 271 -10.47 21.14 9.58
CA ARG A 271 -10.53 22.38 10.36
C ARG A 271 -9.96 22.14 11.76
N ASN A 272 -9.04 23.00 12.18
CA ASN A 272 -8.35 22.89 13.48
C ASN A 272 -7.77 21.48 13.73
N GLY A 273 -7.17 20.89 12.70
CA GLY A 273 -6.59 19.54 12.78
C GLY A 273 -7.62 18.41 12.98
N LYS A 274 -8.88 18.64 12.61
CA LYS A 274 -9.96 17.65 12.69
C LYS A 274 -10.66 17.47 11.34
N ILE A 275 -11.19 16.28 11.10
CA ILE A 275 -12.01 15.93 9.93
C ILE A 275 -13.30 15.25 10.39
N ALA A 276 -14.41 15.59 9.78
CA ALA A 276 -15.71 14.99 10.10
C ALA A 276 -16.02 13.82 9.17
N ILE A 277 -16.29 12.63 9.74
CA ILE A 277 -16.72 11.44 9.03
C ILE A 277 -18.04 10.96 9.63
N LYS A 278 -19.09 10.91 8.80
CA LYS A 278 -20.44 10.48 9.24
C LYS A 278 -20.91 11.22 10.51
N GLY A 279 -20.67 12.52 10.58
CA GLY A 279 -21.10 13.37 11.70
C GLY A 279 -20.25 13.25 12.98
N LYS A 280 -19.14 12.50 12.96
CA LYS A 280 -18.17 12.43 14.07
C LYS A 280 -16.84 13.05 13.66
N GLU A 281 -16.24 13.82 14.56
CA GLU A 281 -14.94 14.43 14.36
C GLU A 281 -13.80 13.49 14.76
N TYR A 282 -12.75 13.49 13.95
CA TYR A 282 -11.53 12.72 14.18
C TYR A 282 -10.29 13.61 14.05
N PRO A 283 -9.30 13.49 14.94
CA PRO A 283 -8.04 14.21 14.80
C PRO A 283 -7.27 13.69 13.59
N ILE A 284 -6.71 14.63 12.81
CA ILE A 284 -5.90 14.31 11.63
C ILE A 284 -4.71 15.26 11.55
N LYS A 285 -3.56 14.75 11.14
CA LYS A 285 -2.33 15.55 10.94
C LYS A 285 -2.27 16.05 9.49
N LEU A 286 -3.23 16.84 9.10
CA LEU A 286 -3.24 17.63 7.88
C LEU A 286 -3.44 19.10 8.26
N THR A 287 -3.02 19.99 7.38
CA THR A 287 -3.37 21.40 7.50
C THR A 287 -4.83 21.62 7.21
N ASP A 288 -5.39 22.71 7.72
CA ASP A 288 -6.75 23.10 7.44
C ASP A 288 -6.91 23.30 5.92
N GLY A 289 -8.05 22.88 5.39
CA GLY A 289 -8.32 22.90 3.95
C GLY A 289 -9.28 21.81 3.50
N PHE A 290 -9.48 21.72 2.19
CA PHE A 290 -10.38 20.75 1.58
C PHE A 290 -9.59 19.65 0.86
N TYR A 291 -10.01 18.40 1.07
CA TYR A 291 -9.29 17.22 0.58
C TYR A 291 -10.23 16.16 0.01
N ILE A 292 -9.79 15.52 -1.06
CA ILE A 292 -10.30 14.21 -1.45
C ILE A 292 -9.46 13.17 -0.72
N ILE A 293 -10.10 12.32 0.06
CA ILE A 293 -9.42 11.22 0.75
C ILE A 293 -9.53 9.97 -0.13
N ARG A 294 -8.39 9.45 -0.56
CA ARG A 294 -8.30 8.26 -1.41
C ARG A 294 -7.49 7.14 -0.78
N LYS A 295 -7.74 5.92 -1.19
CA LYS A 295 -6.85 4.78 -0.90
C LYS A 295 -5.52 4.95 -1.66
N LEU A 296 -4.49 4.25 -1.22
CA LEU A 296 -3.24 4.17 -1.96
C LEU A 296 -3.47 3.48 -3.31
N THR A 297 -2.74 3.90 -4.34
CA THR A 297 -2.73 3.25 -5.66
C THR A 297 -2.02 1.90 -5.61
N VAL A 298 -2.13 1.10 -6.67
CA VAL A 298 -1.38 -0.17 -6.79
C VAL A 298 0.12 0.09 -6.74
N THR A 299 0.61 1.15 -7.42
CA THR A 299 2.03 1.55 -7.40
C THR A 299 2.50 1.93 -5.99
N GLU A 300 1.73 2.73 -5.28
CA GLU A 300 2.05 3.08 -3.89
C GLU A 300 2.05 1.84 -2.97
N CYS A 301 1.15 0.88 -3.20
CA CYS A 301 1.16 -0.40 -2.50
C CYS A 301 2.35 -1.30 -2.88
N LYS A 302 2.82 -1.28 -4.15
CA LYS A 302 4.09 -1.93 -4.54
C LYS A 302 5.25 -1.36 -3.74
N ARG A 303 5.37 -0.03 -3.69
CA ARG A 303 6.41 0.67 -2.94
C ARG A 303 6.36 0.37 -1.44
N LEU A 304 5.16 0.21 -0.84
CA LEU A 304 5.01 -0.25 0.55
C LEU A 304 5.56 -1.67 0.76
N GLN A 305 5.43 -2.56 -0.21
CA GLN A 305 5.98 -3.92 -0.17
C GLN A 305 7.41 -4.01 -0.74
N THR A 306 8.01 -2.85 -1.10
CA THR A 306 9.33 -2.77 -1.73
C THR A 306 9.45 -3.60 -3.01
N VAL A 307 8.32 -3.81 -3.69
CA VAL A 307 8.24 -4.40 -5.03
C VAL A 307 8.65 -3.33 -6.05
N PRO A 308 9.52 -3.64 -7.03
CA PRO A 308 9.93 -2.69 -8.06
C PRO A 308 8.74 -2.12 -8.86
N ASP A 309 8.83 -0.85 -9.26
CA ASP A 309 7.79 -0.23 -10.10
C ASP A 309 7.69 -0.91 -11.49
N THR A 310 8.73 -1.60 -11.94
CA THR A 310 8.77 -2.40 -13.17
C THR A 310 7.95 -3.69 -13.09
N TYR A 311 7.68 -4.21 -11.88
CA TYR A 311 6.84 -5.41 -11.70
C TYR A 311 5.39 -5.09 -12.06
N THR A 312 4.80 -5.84 -12.97
CA THR A 312 3.47 -5.55 -13.52
C THR A 312 2.41 -6.58 -13.11
N PHE A 313 1.16 -6.15 -13.10
CA PHE A 313 0.01 -7.00 -12.79
C PHE A 313 -0.90 -7.12 -14.02
N PRO A 314 -0.88 -8.23 -14.77
CA PRO A 314 -1.76 -8.46 -15.92
C PRO A 314 -3.19 -8.86 -15.50
N VAL A 315 -3.65 -8.33 -14.39
CA VAL A 315 -4.93 -8.62 -13.73
C VAL A 315 -5.58 -7.34 -13.23
N SER A 316 -6.82 -7.41 -12.72
CA SER A 316 -7.49 -6.23 -12.17
C SER A 316 -6.81 -5.69 -10.91
N ASP A 317 -6.95 -4.39 -10.66
CA ASP A 317 -6.44 -3.74 -9.43
C ASP A 317 -6.89 -4.46 -8.16
N THR A 318 -8.11 -4.99 -8.12
CA THR A 318 -8.62 -5.76 -6.98
C THR A 318 -7.75 -6.98 -6.68
N GLN A 319 -7.32 -7.70 -7.72
CA GLN A 319 -6.42 -8.86 -7.57
C GLN A 319 -5.00 -8.40 -7.21
N ALA A 320 -4.52 -7.31 -7.82
CA ALA A 320 -3.22 -6.73 -7.46
C ALA A 320 -3.16 -6.32 -5.98
N TYR A 321 -4.18 -5.62 -5.46
CA TYR A 321 -4.27 -5.29 -4.03
C TYR A 321 -4.31 -6.53 -3.13
N LYS A 322 -5.04 -7.60 -3.56
CA LYS A 322 -5.10 -8.86 -2.82
C LYS A 322 -3.73 -9.51 -2.71
N MET A 323 -3.01 -9.62 -3.82
CA MET A 323 -1.67 -10.18 -3.86
C MET A 323 -0.66 -9.35 -3.07
N LEU A 324 -0.65 -8.02 -3.23
CA LEU A 324 0.21 -7.12 -2.46
C LEU A 324 -0.07 -7.18 -0.95
N GLY A 325 -1.34 -7.36 -0.56
CA GLY A 325 -1.72 -7.50 0.86
C GLY A 325 -1.26 -8.81 1.48
N ASN A 326 -1.28 -9.91 0.72
CA ASN A 326 -0.81 -11.23 1.13
C ASN A 326 0.71 -11.38 0.99
N GLY A 327 1.32 -10.67 0.04
CA GLY A 327 2.73 -10.78 -0.29
C GLY A 327 3.68 -10.32 0.83
N TRP A 328 4.93 -10.65 0.67
CA TRP A 328 6.01 -10.25 1.58
C TRP A 328 6.52 -8.83 1.28
N THR A 329 7.16 -8.21 2.28
CA THR A 329 8.00 -7.04 2.02
C THR A 329 9.32 -7.54 1.45
N VAL A 330 9.54 -7.33 0.16
CA VAL A 330 10.65 -7.92 -0.60
C VAL A 330 12.02 -7.63 0.02
N ASP A 331 12.26 -6.39 0.46
CA ASP A 331 13.55 -6.02 1.05
C ASP A 331 13.84 -6.70 2.40
N VAL A 332 12.80 -7.14 3.14
CA VAL A 332 13.01 -7.98 4.33
C VAL A 332 13.46 -9.37 3.91
N ILE A 333 12.87 -9.94 2.87
CA ILE A 333 13.26 -11.27 2.38
C ILE A 333 14.67 -11.23 1.80
N ALA A 334 15.00 -10.23 0.99
CA ALA A 334 16.35 -10.02 0.47
C ALA A 334 17.37 -9.86 1.60
N HIS A 335 17.04 -9.07 2.65
CA HIS A 335 17.89 -8.94 3.82
C HIS A 335 18.13 -10.28 4.54
N ILE A 336 17.07 -11.09 4.74
CA ILE A 336 17.24 -12.41 5.37
C ILE A 336 18.12 -13.31 4.51
N MET A 337 17.85 -13.39 3.19
CA MET A 337 18.60 -14.25 2.27
C MET A 337 20.06 -13.82 2.13
N SER A 338 20.39 -12.54 2.28
CA SER A 338 21.79 -12.08 2.27
C SER A 338 22.67 -12.69 3.38
N HIS A 339 22.05 -13.33 4.39
CA HIS A 339 22.75 -14.08 5.44
C HIS A 339 23.00 -15.56 5.05
N PHE A 340 22.59 -16.00 3.85
CA PHE A 340 22.86 -17.35 3.36
C PHE A 340 24.26 -17.38 2.77
N THR A 341 25.19 -18.02 3.47
CA THR A 341 26.59 -18.10 3.05
C THR A 341 26.72 -18.77 1.68
N GLY A 342 27.43 -18.15 0.76
CA GLY A 342 27.63 -18.64 -0.60
C GLY A 342 26.45 -18.45 -1.55
N LEU A 343 25.42 -17.70 -1.16
CA LEU A 343 24.23 -17.44 -1.99
C LEU A 343 24.58 -16.81 -3.35
N MET A 344 25.54 -15.89 -3.37
CA MET A 344 25.96 -15.14 -4.57
C MET A 344 27.10 -15.83 -5.34
N GLU A 345 27.60 -16.95 -4.83
CA GLU A 345 28.84 -17.59 -5.33
C GLU A 345 28.57 -18.84 -6.17
N GLN A 346 27.32 -19.29 -6.21
CA GLN A 346 26.94 -20.53 -6.87
C GLN A 346 25.51 -20.49 -7.39
N PRO A 347 25.18 -21.29 -8.43
CA PRO A 347 23.79 -21.41 -8.92
C PRO A 347 22.85 -21.91 -7.82
N VAL A 348 21.61 -21.39 -7.86
CA VAL A 348 20.59 -21.64 -6.84
C VAL A 348 19.36 -22.29 -7.45
N GLU A 349 18.87 -23.34 -6.81
CA GLU A 349 17.58 -23.96 -7.08
C GLU A 349 16.64 -23.65 -5.93
N VAL A 350 15.44 -23.16 -6.24
CA VAL A 350 14.47 -22.67 -5.25
C VAL A 350 13.18 -23.45 -5.31
N LEU A 351 12.69 -23.89 -4.14
CA LEU A 351 11.31 -24.32 -3.96
C LEU A 351 10.57 -23.26 -3.12
N SER A 352 9.57 -22.62 -3.73
CA SER A 352 8.71 -21.65 -3.08
C SER A 352 7.34 -22.25 -2.78
N MET A 353 7.02 -22.40 -1.50
CA MET A 353 5.74 -22.91 -1.04
C MET A 353 4.77 -21.74 -0.77
N TYR A 354 3.57 -21.81 -1.37
CA TYR A 354 2.57 -20.71 -1.27
C TYR A 354 3.10 -19.41 -1.89
N ASP A 355 3.62 -19.51 -3.09
CA ASP A 355 4.46 -18.49 -3.74
C ASP A 355 3.77 -17.12 -3.92
N GLY A 356 2.44 -17.12 -4.11
CA GLY A 356 1.70 -15.90 -4.35
C GLY A 356 2.15 -15.21 -5.64
N MET A 357 2.60 -13.95 -5.52
CA MET A 357 3.14 -13.15 -6.63
C MET A 357 4.66 -13.23 -6.74
N SER A 358 5.29 -14.29 -6.27
CA SER A 358 6.74 -14.54 -6.34
C SER A 358 7.61 -13.47 -5.65
N CYS A 359 7.21 -13.01 -4.47
CA CYS A 359 8.04 -12.07 -3.70
C CYS A 359 9.43 -12.61 -3.38
N GLY A 360 9.58 -13.94 -3.25
CA GLY A 360 10.87 -14.60 -3.07
C GLY A 360 11.76 -14.49 -4.31
N HIS A 361 11.21 -14.68 -5.51
CA HIS A 361 11.93 -14.50 -6.77
C HIS A 361 12.39 -13.04 -6.94
N ILE A 362 11.48 -12.06 -6.69
CA ILE A 362 11.84 -10.65 -6.73
C ILE A 362 12.99 -10.34 -5.76
N ALA A 363 13.03 -10.96 -4.58
CA ALA A 363 14.09 -10.74 -3.61
C ALA A 363 15.44 -11.32 -4.08
N LEU A 364 15.45 -12.49 -4.72
CA LEU A 364 16.63 -13.10 -5.31
C LEU A 364 17.16 -12.30 -6.50
N ASP A 365 16.26 -11.82 -7.38
CA ASP A 365 16.59 -10.93 -8.51
C ASP A 365 17.23 -9.63 -8.02
N LYS A 366 16.67 -9.00 -6.99
CA LYS A 366 17.25 -7.80 -6.36
C LYS A 366 18.65 -8.04 -5.77
N LEU A 367 18.95 -9.24 -5.33
CA LEU A 367 20.27 -9.63 -4.84
C LEU A 367 21.23 -9.99 -5.97
N GLY A 368 20.75 -10.17 -7.21
CA GLY A 368 21.55 -10.62 -8.34
C GLY A 368 21.95 -12.09 -8.23
N VAL A 369 21.13 -12.93 -7.61
CA VAL A 369 21.39 -14.37 -7.45
C VAL A 369 21.15 -15.09 -8.76
N ASP A 370 22.06 -16.00 -9.14
CA ASP A 370 21.90 -16.88 -10.29
C ASP A 370 20.92 -18.02 -9.97
N VAL A 371 19.64 -17.83 -10.30
CA VAL A 371 18.57 -18.80 -10.07
C VAL A 371 18.44 -19.70 -11.30
N THR A 372 18.86 -20.96 -11.18
CA THR A 372 18.81 -21.94 -12.28
C THR A 372 17.48 -22.66 -12.41
N ALA A 373 16.73 -22.79 -11.32
CA ALA A 373 15.37 -23.31 -11.32
C ALA A 373 14.55 -22.71 -10.17
N TYR A 374 13.33 -22.30 -10.48
CA TYR A 374 12.39 -21.78 -9.47
C TYR A 374 11.07 -22.56 -9.56
N TYR A 375 10.83 -23.39 -8.55
CA TYR A 375 9.63 -24.20 -8.40
C TYR A 375 8.66 -23.49 -7.46
N ALA A 376 7.39 -23.37 -7.85
CA ALA A 376 6.38 -22.67 -7.07
C ALA A 376 5.15 -23.54 -6.83
N THR A 377 4.68 -23.63 -5.59
CA THR A 377 3.32 -24.12 -5.31
C THR A 377 2.39 -22.95 -5.12
N GLU A 378 1.37 -22.86 -5.96
CA GLU A 378 0.31 -21.83 -5.89
C GLU A 378 -0.97 -22.37 -6.56
N ILE A 379 -2.14 -21.97 -6.06
CA ILE A 379 -3.46 -22.37 -6.60
C ILE A 379 -4.29 -21.16 -7.06
N ASP A 380 -3.94 -19.93 -6.65
CA ASP A 380 -4.64 -18.74 -7.11
C ASP A 380 -4.23 -18.42 -8.56
N LYS A 381 -5.15 -18.66 -9.49
CA LYS A 381 -4.90 -18.43 -10.92
C LYS A 381 -4.38 -17.04 -11.27
N TYR A 382 -4.76 -16.01 -10.50
CA TYR A 382 -4.30 -14.64 -10.74
C TYR A 382 -2.87 -14.42 -10.25
N ALA A 383 -2.49 -15.09 -9.18
CA ALA A 383 -1.11 -15.11 -8.71
C ALA A 383 -0.22 -15.86 -9.71
N ILE A 384 -0.62 -17.06 -10.14
CA ILE A 384 0.07 -17.83 -11.19
C ILE A 384 0.23 -17.00 -12.46
N GLN A 385 -0.85 -16.37 -12.95
CA GLN A 385 -0.81 -15.51 -14.14
C GLN A 385 0.19 -14.35 -13.98
N THR A 386 0.24 -13.74 -12.79
CA THR A 386 1.13 -12.62 -12.51
C THR A 386 2.58 -13.08 -12.42
N THR A 387 2.85 -14.20 -11.76
CA THR A 387 4.18 -14.83 -11.71
C THR A 387 4.67 -15.17 -13.12
N GLN A 388 3.89 -15.89 -13.92
CA GLN A 388 4.26 -16.28 -15.28
C GLN A 388 4.48 -15.09 -16.23
N HIS A 389 3.82 -13.97 -15.96
CA HIS A 389 4.03 -12.74 -16.73
C HIS A 389 5.39 -12.07 -16.43
N ASN A 390 5.80 -12.05 -15.15
CA ASN A 390 7.06 -11.41 -14.74
C ASN A 390 8.26 -12.38 -14.73
N PHE A 391 8.02 -13.66 -14.50
CA PHE A 391 9.00 -14.74 -14.41
C PHE A 391 8.48 -15.97 -15.17
N PRO A 392 8.54 -15.94 -16.51
CA PRO A 392 7.98 -17.02 -17.35
C PRO A 392 8.67 -18.37 -17.16
N GLU A 393 9.89 -18.38 -16.65
CA GLU A 393 10.69 -19.58 -16.35
C GLU A 393 10.25 -20.30 -15.07
N THR A 394 9.39 -19.69 -14.24
CA THR A 394 8.89 -20.33 -13.01
C THR A 394 8.13 -21.62 -13.31
N ILE A 395 8.52 -22.71 -12.68
CA ILE A 395 7.89 -24.03 -12.81
C ILE A 395 6.77 -24.14 -11.77
N GLN A 396 5.52 -24.12 -12.25
CA GLN A 396 4.33 -24.23 -11.38
C GLN A 396 4.07 -25.70 -11.01
N LEU A 397 4.08 -25.98 -9.71
CA LEU A 397 3.80 -27.31 -9.15
C LEU A 397 2.34 -27.50 -8.72
N GLY A 398 1.53 -26.40 -8.71
CA GLY A 398 0.12 -26.45 -8.31
C GLY A 398 -0.08 -26.50 -6.79
N ASP A 399 -0.94 -27.40 -6.32
CA ASP A 399 -1.36 -27.45 -4.91
C ASP A 399 -0.23 -27.97 -4.00
N ALA A 400 0.07 -27.23 -2.96
CA ALA A 400 1.05 -27.60 -1.93
C ALA A 400 0.74 -28.96 -1.24
N PHE A 401 -0.50 -29.45 -1.28
CA PHE A 401 -0.86 -30.76 -0.74
C PHE A 401 -0.24 -31.92 -1.53
N GLN A 402 0.17 -31.73 -2.77
CA GLN A 402 0.84 -32.75 -3.59
C GLN A 402 2.16 -33.24 -2.96
N VAL A 403 2.81 -32.42 -2.11
CA VAL A 403 4.03 -32.86 -1.39
C VAL A 403 3.81 -34.09 -0.52
N ARG A 404 2.55 -34.44 -0.21
CA ARG A 404 2.18 -35.63 0.58
C ARG A 404 2.17 -36.91 -0.23
N GLU A 405 2.13 -36.82 -1.55
CA GLU A 405 2.16 -37.99 -2.42
C GLU A 405 3.46 -38.75 -2.23
N GLU A 406 3.38 -40.10 -2.22
CA GLU A 406 4.51 -40.98 -1.91
C GLU A 406 5.68 -40.78 -2.89
N GLY A 407 5.39 -40.60 -4.17
CA GLY A 407 6.37 -40.39 -5.24
C GLY A 407 6.79 -38.96 -5.50
N TRP A 408 6.36 -37.99 -4.68
CA TRP A 408 6.70 -36.58 -4.91
C TRP A 408 8.21 -36.34 -4.69
N THR A 409 8.89 -35.81 -5.72
CA THR A 409 10.31 -35.41 -5.75
C THR A 409 10.50 -34.20 -6.65
N LEU A 410 11.58 -33.43 -6.43
CA LEU A 410 12.13 -32.38 -7.30
C LEU A 410 13.58 -32.71 -7.65
#